data_6c866138427bf458d5c9fb6974a98357
#
_entry.id   6c866138427bf458d5c9fb6974a98357
#
_cell.length_a   1.000
_cell.length_b   1.000
_cell.length_c   1.000
_cell.angle_alpha   90.00
_cell.angle_beta   90.00
_cell.angle_gamma   90.00
#
_symmetry.space_group_name_H-M   'P 1'
#
loop_
_entity.id
_entity.type
_entity.pdbx_description
1 polymer ?
#
loop_
_entity_poly.entity_id
_entity_poly.type
_entity_poly.pdbx_seq_one_letter_code
_entity_poly.pdbx_strand_id
1 'polypeptide(L)'
;MMMTKINFSLWIISVVLTVPLNTLSGQHGRIPTPAKEGMVVSNHYLASQAGMQVLKNGGNAVDAAITTAFALAVTLPSAGNIGGGGFMVYHGADGTSTTFNFREKAPQAASERMYLDANGQIKDNSNHEGPLSVGVPGTVAGLWMAHGKLGSKPWADLVKPSVELAEKGFPSTWDMQDILSYFQKQEQPVFAAAKKAFLKNGTDLYTPGELWKQPDLAASLKRIQLQGRDGFYKGETAALLEAYMKKHGGIITAKDLANYEAEELKPIIGNYRGFDIIGMPPPSSGGVAIMEMLNMLEKYDLRKMGPNSAEYLHVLTEVMRRAFADRAQYIGDPNFNKDMPIEKLISKDYAELLAASIQMDKASKSDSAAFGSLYL
;
A
#
# COMPACT_ATOMS: atom_id res chain seq x y z
N MET A 1 -61.11 -58.78 46.10
CA MET A 1 -60.73 -57.34 46.05
C MET A 1 -59.57 -57.25 45.08
N MET A 2 -59.87 -56.96 43.83
CA MET A 2 -58.96 -57.09 42.67
C MET A 2 -58.45 -55.68 42.33
N MET A 3 -57.15 -55.42 42.53
CA MET A 3 -56.50 -54.16 42.10
C MET A 3 -55.98 -54.31 40.67
N THR A 4 -56.58 -53.60 39.79
CA THR A 4 -56.21 -53.51 38.38
C THR A 4 -54.94 -52.60 38.24
N LYS A 5 -53.87 -53.14 37.66
CA LYS A 5 -52.68 -52.41 37.30
C LYS A 5 -52.92 -51.67 35.98
N ILE A 6 -52.82 -50.34 36.04
CA ILE A 6 -52.84 -49.49 34.85
C ILE A 6 -51.39 -49.37 34.32
N ASN A 7 -51.15 -49.92 33.13
CA ASN A 7 -49.90 -49.77 32.41
C ASN A 7 -49.93 -48.45 31.64
N PHE A 8 -49.11 -47.51 32.05
CA PHE A 8 -48.85 -46.27 31.33
C PHE A 8 -47.75 -46.51 30.31
N SER A 9 -48.13 -46.69 29.05
CA SER A 9 -47.19 -46.70 27.93
C SER A 9 -46.81 -45.24 27.58
N LEU A 10 -45.59 -44.83 27.93
CA LEU A 10 -45.01 -43.54 27.48
C LEU A 10 -44.74 -43.63 25.96
N TRP A 11 -45.52 -42.95 25.18
CA TRP A 11 -45.17 -42.62 23.79
C TRP A 11 -44.23 -41.43 23.81
N ILE A 12 -42.91 -41.69 23.58
CA ILE A 12 -41.94 -40.61 23.29
C ILE A 12 -42.15 -40.22 21.82
N ILE A 13 -42.86 -39.13 21.61
CA ILE A 13 -42.92 -38.49 20.29
C ILE A 13 -41.58 -37.76 20.09
N SER A 14 -40.68 -38.40 19.35
CA SER A 14 -39.50 -37.74 18.80
C SER A 14 -39.93 -36.70 17.74
N VAL A 15 -40.15 -35.48 18.14
CA VAL A 15 -40.24 -34.35 17.20
C VAL A 15 -38.83 -34.10 16.68
N VAL A 16 -38.49 -34.69 15.55
CA VAL A 16 -37.32 -34.29 14.77
C VAL A 16 -37.65 -32.91 14.24
N LEU A 17 -37.16 -31.86 14.92
CA LEU A 17 -37.08 -30.50 14.36
C LEU A 17 -36.11 -30.56 13.18
N THR A 18 -36.64 -30.74 11.98
CA THR A 18 -35.96 -30.41 10.75
C THR A 18 -35.86 -28.86 10.70
N VAL A 19 -34.90 -28.32 11.40
CA VAL A 19 -34.46 -26.96 11.14
C VAL A 19 -33.87 -27.00 9.73
N PRO A 20 -34.43 -26.29 8.75
CA PRO A 20 -33.75 -26.15 7.48
C PRO A 20 -32.40 -25.54 7.83
N LEU A 21 -31.32 -26.27 7.58
CA LEU A 21 -29.98 -25.68 7.48
C LEU A 21 -30.04 -24.71 6.29
N ASN A 22 -30.70 -23.56 6.50
CA ASN A 22 -30.37 -22.41 5.73
C ASN A 22 -28.89 -22.21 6.02
N THR A 23 -28.05 -22.57 5.06
CA THR A 23 -26.68 -22.14 5.02
C THR A 23 -26.70 -20.66 5.33
N LEU A 24 -26.32 -20.32 6.55
CA LEU A 24 -25.95 -18.95 6.92
C LEU A 24 -24.78 -18.64 6.01
N SER A 25 -25.12 -18.21 4.78
CA SER A 25 -24.17 -17.52 3.93
C SER A 25 -23.78 -16.29 4.73
N GLY A 26 -22.69 -16.38 5.44
CA GLY A 26 -22.05 -15.25 6.13
C GLY A 26 -21.50 -14.20 5.17
N GLN A 27 -22.25 -13.94 4.10
CA GLN A 27 -22.06 -12.81 3.20
C GLN A 27 -22.81 -11.58 3.74
N HIS A 28 -22.47 -11.18 4.95
CA HIS A 28 -22.63 -9.79 5.27
C HIS A 28 -21.40 -9.06 4.72
N GLY A 29 -21.28 -9.05 3.37
CA GLY A 29 -20.44 -8.08 2.71
C GLY A 29 -20.80 -6.71 3.27
N ARG A 30 -19.81 -5.91 3.63
CA ARG A 30 -20.06 -4.55 4.11
C ARG A 30 -20.96 -3.86 3.09
N ILE A 31 -22.08 -3.32 3.54
CA ILE A 31 -23.01 -2.57 2.67
C ILE A 31 -22.20 -1.43 2.07
N PRO A 32 -22.19 -1.28 0.72
CA PRO A 32 -21.49 -0.18 0.09
C PRO A 32 -21.98 1.16 0.64
N THR A 33 -21.07 2.04 0.95
CA THR A 33 -21.41 3.41 1.35
C THR A 33 -21.66 4.24 0.07
N PRO A 34 -22.89 4.65 -0.23
CA PRO A 34 -23.14 5.46 -1.41
C PRO A 34 -22.68 6.90 -1.21
N ALA A 35 -22.14 7.52 -2.25
CA ALA A 35 -21.81 8.94 -2.28
C ALA A 35 -22.27 9.53 -3.62
N LYS A 36 -22.89 10.74 -3.57
CA LYS A 36 -23.37 11.43 -4.77
C LYS A 36 -22.37 12.44 -5.33
N GLU A 37 -21.66 13.13 -4.46
CA GLU A 37 -20.83 14.29 -4.84
C GLU A 37 -19.33 13.99 -4.79
N GLY A 38 -18.91 13.09 -3.93
CA GLY A 38 -17.51 12.70 -3.81
C GLY A 38 -17.27 11.74 -2.64
N MET A 39 -16.15 11.04 -2.70
CA MET A 39 -15.75 10.10 -1.68
C MET A 39 -14.24 10.15 -1.48
N VAL A 40 -13.81 10.04 -0.22
CA VAL A 40 -12.41 9.81 0.15
C VAL A 40 -12.34 8.55 0.98
N VAL A 41 -11.50 7.60 0.56
CA VAL A 41 -11.30 6.33 1.25
C VAL A 41 -9.83 6.19 1.62
N SER A 42 -9.55 5.92 2.88
CA SER A 42 -8.20 5.64 3.37
C SER A 42 -8.24 4.70 4.56
N ASN A 43 -7.07 4.23 5.01
CA ASN A 43 -6.94 3.30 6.13
C ASN A 43 -7.21 3.95 7.50
N HIS A 44 -7.36 5.27 7.58
CA HIS A 44 -7.66 5.94 8.84
C HIS A 44 -8.77 6.99 8.66
N TYR A 45 -9.80 6.93 9.51
CA TYR A 45 -10.99 7.77 9.38
C TYR A 45 -10.69 9.28 9.44
N LEU A 46 -9.74 9.72 10.29
CA LEU A 46 -9.34 11.13 10.39
C LEU A 46 -8.69 11.63 9.09
N ALA A 47 -7.91 10.78 8.42
CA ALA A 47 -7.32 11.13 7.14
C ALA A 47 -8.41 11.24 6.04
N SER A 48 -9.37 10.30 6.02
CA SER A 48 -10.52 10.39 5.12
C SER A 48 -11.37 11.64 5.40
N GLN A 49 -11.59 11.99 6.67
CA GLN A 49 -12.31 13.22 7.04
C GLN A 49 -11.58 14.48 6.58
N ALA A 50 -10.25 14.54 6.73
CA ALA A 50 -9.44 15.68 6.27
C ALA A 50 -9.58 15.87 4.76
N GLY A 51 -9.45 14.80 3.97
CA GLY A 51 -9.66 14.84 2.52
C GLY A 51 -11.09 15.21 2.11
N MET A 52 -12.09 14.65 2.79
CA MET A 52 -13.50 15.01 2.59
C MET A 52 -13.78 16.50 2.86
N GLN A 53 -13.15 17.08 3.88
CA GLN A 53 -13.30 18.50 4.16
C GLN A 53 -12.75 19.37 3.04
N VAL A 54 -11.65 18.94 2.40
CA VAL A 54 -11.09 19.64 1.22
C VAL A 54 -12.09 19.61 0.07
N LEU A 55 -12.73 18.47 -0.24
CA LEU A 55 -13.76 18.36 -1.27
C LEU A 55 -14.96 19.28 -0.95
N LYS A 56 -15.46 19.26 0.29
CA LYS A 56 -16.57 20.14 0.73
C LYS A 56 -16.25 21.62 0.59
N ASN A 57 -14.98 22.01 0.73
CA ASN A 57 -14.50 23.37 0.57
C ASN A 57 -14.19 23.73 -0.90
N GLY A 58 -14.62 22.89 -1.85
CA GLY A 58 -14.44 23.11 -3.29
C GLY A 58 -13.04 22.82 -3.81
N GLY A 59 -12.25 22.01 -3.11
CA GLY A 59 -11.03 21.41 -3.63
C GLY A 59 -11.34 20.25 -4.57
N ASN A 60 -10.38 19.86 -5.40
CA ASN A 60 -10.51 18.73 -6.31
C ASN A 60 -9.98 17.42 -5.68
N ALA A 61 -10.04 16.32 -6.44
CA ALA A 61 -9.63 15.00 -5.98
C ALA A 61 -8.13 14.94 -5.62
N VAL A 62 -7.29 15.69 -6.33
CA VAL A 62 -5.83 15.76 -6.07
C VAL A 62 -5.56 16.51 -4.76
N ASP A 63 -6.24 17.62 -4.53
CA ASP A 63 -6.16 18.35 -3.26
C ASP A 63 -6.55 17.45 -2.08
N ALA A 64 -7.66 16.71 -2.22
CA ALA A 64 -8.13 15.78 -1.21
C ALA A 64 -7.14 14.63 -0.97
N ALA A 65 -6.55 14.08 -2.04
CA ALA A 65 -5.55 13.01 -1.95
C ALA A 65 -4.28 13.48 -1.23
N ILE A 66 -3.78 14.69 -1.52
CA ILE A 66 -2.62 15.30 -0.86
C ILE A 66 -2.87 15.47 0.63
N THR A 67 -4.02 16.06 0.99
CA THR A 67 -4.39 16.24 2.42
C THR A 67 -4.52 14.91 3.14
N THR A 68 -5.14 13.91 2.49
CA THR A 68 -5.28 12.57 3.04
C THR A 68 -3.92 11.91 3.24
N ALA A 69 -3.00 12.01 2.27
CA ALA A 69 -1.66 11.44 2.36
C ALA A 69 -0.85 12.02 3.53
N PHE A 70 -0.84 13.36 3.71
CA PHE A 70 -0.19 13.98 4.85
C PHE A 70 -0.88 13.65 6.19
N ALA A 71 -2.20 13.54 6.21
CA ALA A 71 -2.92 13.11 7.42
C ALA A 71 -2.59 11.65 7.78
N LEU A 72 -2.44 10.76 6.78
CA LEU A 72 -1.99 9.38 6.99
C LEU A 72 -0.57 9.30 7.53
N ALA A 73 0.33 10.21 7.12
CA ALA A 73 1.69 10.28 7.69
C ALA A 73 1.67 10.51 9.21
N VAL A 74 0.60 11.11 9.74
CA VAL A 74 0.39 11.32 11.17
C VAL A 74 -0.36 10.16 11.82
N THR A 75 -1.44 9.70 11.17
CA THR A 75 -2.43 8.79 11.79
C THR A 75 -2.20 7.31 11.52
N LEU A 76 -1.31 6.97 10.57
CA LEU A 76 -1.01 5.59 10.17
C LEU A 76 0.51 5.36 10.09
N PRO A 77 1.23 5.29 11.21
CA PRO A 77 2.70 5.24 11.24
C PRO A 77 3.31 3.99 10.59
N SER A 78 2.50 2.96 10.36
CA SER A 78 2.95 1.73 9.68
C SER A 78 3.06 1.85 8.15
N ALA A 79 2.38 2.83 7.54
CA ALA A 79 2.33 2.95 6.09
C ALA A 79 2.26 4.40 5.59
N GLY A 80 1.57 5.30 6.29
CA GLY A 80 1.58 6.74 5.99
C GLY A 80 2.94 7.34 6.30
N ASN A 81 3.47 8.20 5.43
CA ASN A 81 4.85 8.65 5.58
C ASN A 81 5.13 10.02 4.94
N ILE A 82 6.18 10.68 5.41
CA ILE A 82 6.93 11.72 4.70
C ILE A 82 8.38 11.27 4.42
N GLY A 83 8.80 10.16 5.02
CA GLY A 83 10.15 9.57 4.89
C GLY A 83 10.20 8.36 3.97
N GLY A 84 9.19 8.13 3.18
CA GLY A 84 9.08 7.04 2.20
C GLY A 84 8.74 7.56 0.81
N GLY A 85 7.97 6.79 0.06
CA GLY A 85 7.55 7.11 -1.29
C GLY A 85 6.19 6.55 -1.64
N GLY A 86 5.86 6.59 -2.93
CA GLY A 86 4.60 6.08 -3.42
C GLY A 86 4.36 6.36 -4.89
N PHE A 87 3.12 6.14 -5.28
CA PHE A 87 2.63 6.37 -6.62
C PHE A 87 1.27 7.04 -6.59
N MET A 88 0.96 7.82 -7.63
CA MET A 88 -0.38 8.33 -7.86
C MET A 88 -0.80 7.98 -9.29
N VAL A 89 -2.01 7.43 -9.43
CA VAL A 89 -2.68 7.28 -10.72
C VAL A 89 -3.85 8.26 -10.72
N TYR A 90 -3.87 9.15 -11.69
CA TYR A 90 -4.89 10.16 -11.87
C TYR A 90 -5.71 9.88 -13.13
N HIS A 91 -7.03 10.01 -13.00
CA HIS A 91 -7.96 10.01 -14.11
C HIS A 91 -8.92 11.21 -13.97
N GLY A 92 -8.87 12.12 -14.95
CA GLY A 92 -9.66 13.34 -14.97
C GLY A 92 -11.06 13.11 -15.52
N ALA A 93 -11.98 13.99 -15.18
CA ALA A 93 -13.34 14.00 -15.72
C ALA A 93 -13.40 14.24 -17.26
N ASP A 94 -12.34 14.80 -17.82
CA ASP A 94 -12.11 15.00 -19.25
C ASP A 94 -11.57 13.76 -19.97
N GLY A 95 -11.39 12.65 -19.25
CA GLY A 95 -10.84 11.41 -19.78
C GLY A 95 -9.31 11.36 -19.83
N THR A 96 -8.60 12.42 -19.46
CA THR A 96 -7.13 12.41 -19.39
C THR A 96 -6.64 11.55 -18.23
N SER A 97 -5.52 10.87 -18.43
CA SER A 97 -4.89 10.06 -17.37
C SER A 97 -3.40 10.29 -17.33
N THR A 98 -2.87 10.38 -16.13
CA THR A 98 -1.43 10.46 -15.89
C THR A 98 -1.04 9.73 -14.60
N THR A 99 0.25 9.50 -14.42
CA THR A 99 0.78 8.89 -13.19
C THR A 99 1.96 9.68 -12.67
N PHE A 100 2.13 9.66 -11.34
CA PHE A 100 3.27 10.27 -10.67
C PHE A 100 4.03 9.18 -9.94
N ASN A 101 5.31 9.08 -10.24
CA ASN A 101 6.28 8.22 -9.58
C ASN A 101 7.08 9.04 -8.57
N PHE A 102 6.90 8.73 -7.31
CA PHE A 102 7.67 9.30 -6.22
C PHE A 102 8.19 8.20 -5.28
N ARG A 103 8.51 7.05 -5.86
CA ARG A 103 9.17 5.97 -5.15
C ARG A 103 10.53 6.42 -4.64
N GLU A 104 10.99 5.84 -3.55
CA GLU A 104 12.32 6.06 -2.99
C GLU A 104 13.40 5.71 -4.02
N LYS A 105 14.48 6.47 -3.99
CA LYS A 105 15.66 6.24 -4.83
C LYS A 105 16.85 5.84 -3.96
N ALA A 106 17.74 5.01 -4.51
CA ALA A 106 18.99 4.69 -3.83
C ALA A 106 19.83 5.95 -3.64
N PRO A 107 20.48 6.17 -2.47
CA PRO A 107 21.45 7.23 -2.28
C PRO A 107 22.63 7.10 -3.24
N GLN A 108 23.29 8.19 -3.61
CA GLN A 108 24.43 8.18 -4.54
C GLN A 108 25.61 7.31 -4.05
N ALA A 109 25.75 7.14 -2.74
CA ALA A 109 26.76 6.30 -2.13
C ALA A 109 26.40 4.81 -2.07
N ALA A 110 25.19 4.42 -2.56
CA ALA A 110 24.79 3.02 -2.60
C ALA A 110 25.68 2.22 -3.54
N SER A 111 25.97 0.98 -3.14
CA SER A 111 26.77 0.06 -3.93
C SER A 111 26.21 -1.37 -3.83
N GLU A 112 26.54 -2.21 -4.80
CA GLU A 112 26.08 -3.60 -4.87
C GLU A 112 26.41 -4.40 -3.61
N ARG A 113 27.53 -4.09 -2.95
CA ARG A 113 28.02 -4.83 -1.79
C ARG A 113 27.76 -4.13 -0.45
N MET A 114 26.99 -3.04 -0.41
CA MET A 114 26.84 -2.21 0.81
C MET A 114 26.27 -2.96 2.02
N TYR A 115 25.55 -4.05 1.79
CA TYR A 115 24.93 -4.87 2.84
C TYR A 115 25.77 -6.10 3.24
N LEU A 116 26.89 -6.37 2.54
CA LEU A 116 27.65 -7.60 2.71
C LEU A 116 28.83 -7.43 3.64
N ASP A 117 29.11 -8.46 4.39
CA ASP A 117 30.34 -8.62 5.15
C ASP A 117 31.51 -9.10 4.26
N ALA A 118 32.69 -9.36 4.86
CA ALA A 118 33.86 -9.83 4.16
C ALA A 118 33.68 -11.24 3.52
N ASN A 119 32.73 -12.03 4.01
CA ASN A 119 32.41 -13.37 3.53
C ASN A 119 31.27 -13.35 2.47
N GLY A 120 30.74 -12.15 2.12
CA GLY A 120 29.63 -12.00 1.18
C GLY A 120 28.25 -12.35 1.78
N GLN A 121 28.13 -12.41 3.10
CA GLN A 121 26.86 -12.61 3.80
C GLN A 121 26.26 -11.27 4.19
N ILE A 122 24.91 -11.21 4.29
CA ILE A 122 24.23 -10.00 4.74
C ILE A 122 24.60 -9.72 6.20
N LYS A 123 25.19 -8.55 6.44
CA LYS A 123 25.63 -8.11 7.75
C LYS A 123 24.44 -7.59 8.57
N ASP A 124 24.21 -8.15 9.76
CA ASP A 124 23.28 -7.64 10.79
C ASP A 124 21.86 -7.31 10.26
N ASN A 125 21.37 -8.06 9.27
CA ASN A 125 20.09 -7.79 8.59
C ASN A 125 19.97 -6.38 7.99
N SER A 126 21.11 -5.74 7.66
CA SER A 126 21.20 -4.32 7.28
C SER A 126 20.49 -3.96 5.96
N ASN A 127 20.08 -4.95 5.17
CA ASN A 127 19.24 -4.77 3.99
C ASN A 127 17.74 -4.67 4.31
N HIS A 128 17.31 -4.97 5.54
CA HIS A 128 15.94 -4.88 6.01
C HIS A 128 15.77 -3.89 7.17
N GLU A 129 16.76 -3.74 8.02
CA GLU A 129 16.68 -2.96 9.24
C GLU A 129 17.81 -1.92 9.33
N GLY A 130 17.46 -0.76 9.86
CA GLY A 130 18.40 0.31 10.13
C GLY A 130 18.64 1.30 8.99
N PRO A 131 19.59 2.22 9.17
CA PRO A 131 19.78 3.38 8.27
C PRO A 131 20.29 3.04 6.87
N LEU A 132 20.85 1.85 6.65
CA LEU A 132 21.27 1.41 5.31
C LEU A 132 20.10 0.89 4.45
N SER A 133 19.03 0.38 5.08
CA SER A 133 17.89 -0.21 4.37
C SER A 133 16.93 0.80 3.76
N VAL A 134 17.11 2.11 4.04
CA VAL A 134 16.18 3.15 3.61
C VAL A 134 16.66 3.87 2.36
N GLY A 135 15.73 4.17 1.44
CA GLY A 135 15.99 5.00 0.27
C GLY A 135 15.77 6.49 0.53
N VAL A 136 16.20 7.32 -0.41
CA VAL A 136 15.93 8.76 -0.41
C VAL A 136 14.43 8.98 -0.58
N PRO A 137 13.74 9.64 0.36
CA PRO A 137 12.30 9.77 0.37
C PRO A 137 11.74 10.57 -0.82
N GLY A 138 10.58 10.15 -1.33
CA GLY A 138 9.93 10.78 -2.47
C GLY A 138 8.57 11.41 -2.20
N THR A 139 7.88 11.04 -1.12
CA THR A 139 6.48 11.40 -0.87
C THR A 139 6.22 12.91 -1.00
N VAL A 140 7.00 13.74 -0.35
CA VAL A 140 6.78 15.20 -0.37
C VAL A 140 6.99 15.78 -1.76
N ALA A 141 8.00 15.32 -2.49
CA ALA A 141 8.26 15.78 -3.87
C ALA A 141 7.15 15.35 -4.84
N GLY A 142 6.65 14.12 -4.71
CA GLY A 142 5.56 13.62 -5.55
C GLY A 142 4.26 14.35 -5.32
N LEU A 143 3.87 14.57 -4.08
CA LEU A 143 2.68 15.33 -3.73
C LEU A 143 2.81 16.79 -4.17
N TRP A 144 4.00 17.40 -4.04
CA TRP A 144 4.29 18.74 -4.53
C TRP A 144 4.16 18.83 -6.06
N MET A 145 4.71 17.86 -6.81
CA MET A 145 4.60 17.80 -8.26
C MET A 145 3.13 17.66 -8.70
N ALA A 146 2.39 16.73 -8.11
CA ALA A 146 0.98 16.54 -8.41
C ALA A 146 0.15 17.80 -8.10
N HIS A 147 0.44 18.48 -6.99
CA HIS A 147 -0.20 19.74 -6.64
C HIS A 147 0.08 20.83 -7.68
N GLY A 148 1.32 21.00 -8.09
CA GLY A 148 1.71 22.03 -9.08
C GLY A 148 1.05 21.83 -10.45
N LYS A 149 0.71 20.59 -10.80
CA LYS A 149 0.05 20.26 -12.08
C LYS A 149 -1.47 20.25 -12.03
N LEU A 150 -2.04 19.74 -10.95
CA LEU A 150 -3.46 19.40 -10.87
C LEU A 150 -4.16 19.98 -9.64
N GLY A 151 -3.43 20.56 -8.70
CA GLY A 151 -4.01 21.14 -7.48
C GLY A 151 -4.78 22.43 -7.77
N SER A 152 -5.80 22.69 -6.96
CA SER A 152 -6.65 23.87 -7.06
C SER A 152 -6.67 24.73 -5.80
N LYS A 153 -6.26 24.18 -4.65
CA LYS A 153 -6.21 24.88 -3.37
C LYS A 153 -4.77 25.26 -2.99
N PRO A 154 -4.57 26.29 -2.19
CA PRO A 154 -3.23 26.64 -1.71
C PRO A 154 -2.59 25.46 -0.96
N TRP A 155 -1.33 25.16 -1.27
CA TRP A 155 -0.57 24.08 -0.64
C TRP A 155 -0.60 24.11 0.89
N ALA A 156 -0.41 25.30 1.47
CA ALA A 156 -0.40 25.47 2.91
C ALA A 156 -1.70 25.03 3.59
N ASP A 157 -2.85 25.19 2.90
CA ASP A 157 -4.15 24.80 3.41
C ASP A 157 -4.32 23.26 3.36
N LEU A 158 -3.71 22.61 2.36
CA LEU A 158 -3.76 21.14 2.21
C LEU A 158 -2.91 20.43 3.26
N VAL A 159 -1.77 21.00 3.64
CA VAL A 159 -0.88 20.42 4.67
C VAL A 159 -1.34 20.75 6.09
N LYS A 160 -2.05 21.86 6.29
CA LYS A 160 -2.49 22.34 7.62
C LYS A 160 -3.19 21.28 8.48
N PRO A 161 -4.14 20.47 7.99
CA PRO A 161 -4.81 19.45 8.82
C PRO A 161 -3.85 18.45 9.45
N SER A 162 -2.80 18.05 8.73
CA SER A 162 -1.79 17.11 9.25
C SER A 162 -0.91 17.75 10.33
N VAL A 163 -0.55 19.04 10.17
CA VAL A 163 0.15 19.79 11.21
C VAL A 163 -0.68 19.82 12.50
N GLU A 164 -1.97 20.15 12.38
CA GLU A 164 -2.88 20.21 13.53
C GLU A 164 -3.07 18.86 14.20
N LEU A 165 -3.22 17.78 13.44
CA LEU A 165 -3.31 16.42 13.97
C LEU A 165 -2.04 16.01 14.74
N ALA A 166 -0.87 16.30 14.20
CA ALA A 166 0.40 15.96 14.84
C ALA A 166 0.66 16.80 16.11
N GLU A 167 0.33 18.10 16.09
CA GLU A 167 0.57 19.05 17.17
C GLU A 167 -0.43 18.90 18.33
N LYS A 168 -1.73 18.86 18.00
CA LYS A 168 -2.81 18.73 19.00
C LYS A 168 -2.95 17.29 19.47
N GLY A 169 -2.57 16.32 18.63
CA GLY A 169 -2.76 14.89 18.84
C GLY A 169 -4.16 14.41 18.47
N PHE A 170 -4.31 13.10 18.45
CA PHE A 170 -5.58 12.42 18.18
C PHE A 170 -5.71 11.18 19.08
N PRO A 171 -6.94 10.68 19.32
CA PRO A 171 -7.14 9.49 20.14
C PRO A 171 -6.49 8.26 19.54
N SER A 172 -5.66 7.56 20.30
CA SER A 172 -5.11 6.24 19.93
C SER A 172 -6.25 5.24 19.69
N THR A 173 -6.06 4.33 18.76
CA THR A 173 -7.02 3.27 18.41
C THR A 173 -6.47 1.88 18.78
N TRP A 174 -7.34 0.86 18.79
CA TRP A 174 -6.92 -0.52 18.99
C TRP A 174 -5.93 -0.99 17.91
N ASP A 175 -6.17 -0.64 16.65
CA ASP A 175 -5.27 -0.99 15.53
C ASP A 175 -3.87 -0.39 15.71
N MET A 176 -3.78 0.81 16.32
CA MET A 176 -2.49 1.42 16.63
C MET A 176 -1.73 0.65 17.70
N GLN A 177 -2.39 0.04 18.66
CA GLN A 177 -1.70 -0.74 19.69
C GLN A 177 -0.92 -1.90 19.10
N ASP A 178 -1.48 -2.60 18.10
CA ASP A 178 -0.79 -3.70 17.41
C ASP A 178 0.47 -3.20 16.71
N ILE A 179 0.37 -2.06 16.01
CA ILE A 179 1.51 -1.42 15.32
C ILE A 179 2.58 -0.98 16.32
N LEU A 180 2.19 -0.28 17.39
CA LEU A 180 3.13 0.25 18.38
C LEU A 180 3.74 -0.88 19.24
N SER A 181 3.03 -1.99 19.46
CA SER A 181 3.53 -3.16 20.15
C SER A 181 4.73 -3.80 19.44
N TYR A 182 4.81 -3.67 18.13
CA TYR A 182 6.00 -4.08 17.38
C TYR A 182 7.24 -3.35 17.88
N PHE A 183 7.20 -2.01 17.95
CA PHE A 183 8.33 -1.21 18.44
C PHE A 183 8.64 -1.48 19.93
N GLN A 184 7.62 -1.68 20.73
CA GLN A 184 7.79 -1.96 22.17
C GLN A 184 8.63 -3.24 22.38
N LYS A 185 8.40 -4.27 21.59
CA LYS A 185 9.08 -5.59 21.68
C LYS A 185 10.51 -5.57 21.12
N GLN A 186 10.89 -4.56 20.35
CA GLN A 186 12.24 -4.49 19.78
C GLN A 186 13.27 -4.15 20.86
N GLU A 187 14.34 -4.94 20.97
CA GLU A 187 15.42 -4.71 21.93
C GLU A 187 16.68 -4.10 21.29
N GLN A 188 16.78 -4.15 19.97
CA GLN A 188 17.93 -3.68 19.24
C GLN A 188 18.09 -2.15 19.32
N PRO A 189 19.32 -1.62 19.46
CA PRO A 189 19.58 -0.19 19.58
C PRO A 189 19.08 0.66 18.39
N VAL A 190 18.97 0.07 17.20
CA VAL A 190 18.47 0.72 15.99
C VAL A 190 17.03 1.23 16.16
N PHE A 191 16.22 0.60 17.01
CA PHE A 191 14.85 1.00 17.28
C PHE A 191 14.69 2.05 18.40
N ALA A 192 15.76 2.49 19.05
CA ALA A 192 15.68 3.42 20.17
C ALA A 192 14.99 4.75 19.80
N ALA A 193 15.28 5.30 18.62
CA ALA A 193 14.63 6.51 18.13
C ALA A 193 13.14 6.30 17.83
N ALA A 194 12.77 5.17 17.23
CA ALA A 194 11.39 4.81 16.97
C ALA A 194 10.60 4.62 18.28
N LYS A 195 11.17 3.92 19.26
CA LYS A 195 10.55 3.78 20.61
C LYS A 195 10.30 5.13 21.23
N LYS A 196 11.27 6.04 21.20
CA LYS A 196 11.10 7.40 21.72
C LYS A 196 9.99 8.19 21.00
N ALA A 197 9.86 8.02 19.69
CA ALA A 197 8.88 8.75 18.87
C ALA A 197 7.46 8.18 19.00
N PHE A 198 7.32 6.86 19.06
CA PHE A 198 6.03 6.19 18.94
C PHE A 198 5.45 5.68 20.26
N LEU A 199 6.29 5.46 21.30
CA LEU A 199 5.83 4.97 22.58
C LEU A 199 5.69 6.09 23.60
N LYS A 200 4.75 5.97 24.50
CA LYS A 200 4.58 6.84 25.65
C LYS A 200 5.80 6.68 26.57
N ASN A 201 6.50 7.79 26.83
CA ASN A 201 7.76 7.81 27.59
C ASN A 201 8.87 6.90 26.99
N GLY A 202 8.74 6.49 25.73
CA GLY A 202 9.69 5.60 25.06
C GLY A 202 9.56 4.11 25.41
N THR A 203 8.59 3.72 26.24
CA THR A 203 8.45 2.35 26.76
C THR A 203 7.03 1.80 26.66
N ASP A 204 6.01 2.63 26.90
CA ASP A 204 4.65 2.19 27.11
C ASP A 204 3.76 2.40 25.88
N LEU A 205 2.73 1.58 25.74
CA LEU A 205 1.70 1.78 24.72
C LEU A 205 0.70 2.85 25.18
N TYR A 206 0.17 3.59 24.23
CA TYR A 206 -0.99 4.45 24.47
C TYR A 206 -2.24 3.59 24.61
N THR A 207 -3.03 3.83 25.64
CA THR A 207 -4.34 3.19 25.80
C THR A 207 -5.31 3.72 24.72
N PRO A 208 -6.20 2.89 24.14
CA PRO A 208 -7.21 3.37 23.19
C PRO A 208 -8.03 4.52 23.78
N GLY A 209 -8.17 5.59 23.01
CA GLY A 209 -8.76 6.85 23.45
C GLY A 209 -7.77 7.85 24.08
N GLU A 210 -6.58 7.42 24.46
CA GLU A 210 -5.52 8.31 24.96
C GLU A 210 -4.94 9.17 23.83
N LEU A 211 -4.68 10.44 24.13
CA LEU A 211 -4.22 11.40 23.13
C LEU A 211 -2.74 11.16 22.76
N TRP A 212 -2.49 10.87 21.49
CA TRP A 212 -1.15 10.72 20.94
C TRP A 212 -0.71 11.96 20.16
N LYS A 213 0.38 12.58 20.57
CA LYS A 213 0.99 13.77 19.96
C LYS A 213 2.34 13.44 19.34
N GLN A 214 2.66 14.11 18.23
CA GLN A 214 3.90 13.92 17.49
C GLN A 214 4.58 15.27 17.18
N PRO A 215 5.17 15.94 18.21
CA PRO A 215 5.66 17.30 18.07
C PRO A 215 6.79 17.45 17.04
N ASP A 216 7.70 16.48 16.93
CA ASP A 216 8.79 16.52 15.96
C ASP A 216 8.28 16.36 14.52
N LEU A 217 7.26 15.52 14.31
CA LEU A 217 6.57 15.39 13.03
C LEU A 217 5.81 16.67 12.70
N ALA A 218 5.12 17.28 13.68
CA ALA A 218 4.42 18.55 13.51
C ALA A 218 5.37 19.65 13.05
N ALA A 219 6.56 19.76 13.65
CA ALA A 219 7.59 20.73 13.24
C ALA A 219 8.06 20.50 11.80
N SER A 220 8.26 19.23 11.39
CA SER A 220 8.63 18.88 10.02
C SER A 220 7.51 19.20 9.03
N LEU A 221 6.27 18.83 9.35
CA LEU A 221 5.10 19.17 8.53
C LEU A 221 4.88 20.68 8.42
N LYS A 222 5.18 21.44 9.48
CA LYS A 222 5.11 22.90 9.46
C LYS A 222 6.09 23.51 8.48
N ARG A 223 7.32 23.00 8.41
CA ARG A 223 8.30 23.45 7.40
C ARG A 223 7.80 23.11 5.97
N ILE A 224 7.26 21.91 5.76
CA ILE A 224 6.66 21.51 4.49
C ILE A 224 5.47 22.40 4.14
N GLN A 225 4.61 22.73 5.10
CA GLN A 225 3.47 23.63 4.91
C GLN A 225 3.90 25.00 4.39
N LEU A 226 4.94 25.58 4.98
CA LEU A 226 5.38 26.96 4.72
C LEU A 226 6.31 27.09 3.51
N GLN A 227 7.10 26.04 3.21
CA GLN A 227 8.20 26.11 2.23
C GLN A 227 7.99 25.10 1.06
N GLY A 228 6.85 24.41 1.02
CA GLY A 228 6.59 23.40 0.01
C GLY A 228 7.61 22.25 0.05
N ARG A 229 8.05 21.81 -1.13
CA ARG A 229 9.08 20.77 -1.29
C ARG A 229 10.36 21.06 -0.50
N ASP A 230 10.82 22.30 -0.54
CA ASP A 230 12.09 22.68 0.09
C ASP A 230 12.06 22.58 1.63
N GLY A 231 10.89 22.64 2.27
CA GLY A 231 10.72 22.39 3.70
C GLY A 231 11.09 20.97 4.17
N PHE A 232 11.23 20.02 3.23
CA PHE A 232 11.71 18.66 3.49
C PHE A 232 13.12 18.44 2.93
N TYR A 233 13.36 18.81 1.67
CA TYR A 233 14.57 18.44 0.93
C TYR A 233 15.74 19.39 1.11
N LYS A 234 15.53 20.54 1.75
CA LYS A 234 16.56 21.52 2.08
C LYS A 234 16.41 22.01 3.52
N GLY A 235 17.35 22.82 3.95
CA GLY A 235 17.31 23.48 5.26
C GLY A 235 17.33 22.50 6.43
N GLU A 236 16.56 22.82 7.48
CA GLU A 236 16.62 22.11 8.77
C GLU A 236 16.23 20.64 8.70
N THR A 237 15.16 20.28 7.97
CA THR A 237 14.73 18.87 7.87
C THR A 237 15.82 18.03 7.21
N ALA A 238 16.38 18.48 6.10
CA ALA A 238 17.46 17.78 5.41
C ALA A 238 18.72 17.65 6.28
N ALA A 239 19.09 18.71 6.99
CA ALA A 239 20.25 18.69 7.90
C ALA A 239 20.07 17.73 9.07
N LEU A 240 18.87 17.66 9.67
CA LEU A 240 18.56 16.71 10.74
C LEU A 240 18.62 15.27 10.25
N LEU A 241 18.08 14.99 9.06
CA LEU A 241 18.13 13.67 8.46
C LEU A 241 19.55 13.23 8.15
N GLU A 242 20.35 14.06 7.49
CA GLU A 242 21.77 13.78 7.21
C GLU A 242 22.57 13.55 8.49
N ALA A 243 22.40 14.39 9.51
CA ALA A 243 23.06 14.22 10.80
C ALA A 243 22.71 12.91 11.47
N TYR A 244 21.44 12.49 11.41
CA TYR A 244 20.98 11.18 11.92
C TYR A 244 21.64 10.04 11.14
N MET A 245 21.61 10.09 9.81
CA MET A 245 22.23 9.10 8.94
C MET A 245 23.73 8.95 9.24
N LYS A 246 24.47 10.05 9.27
CA LYS A 246 25.89 10.06 9.59
C LYS A 246 26.19 9.44 10.98
N LYS A 247 25.37 9.79 11.98
CA LYS A 247 25.55 9.29 13.36
C LYS A 247 25.30 7.78 13.47
N HIS A 248 24.39 7.22 12.67
CA HIS A 248 23.92 5.83 12.78
C HIS A 248 24.38 4.94 11.63
N GLY A 249 25.34 5.37 10.80
CA GLY A 249 25.93 4.56 9.74
C GLY A 249 25.08 4.48 8.46
N GLY A 250 24.10 5.37 8.28
CA GLY A 250 23.36 5.53 7.03
C GLY A 250 24.16 6.34 6.01
N ILE A 251 23.71 6.33 4.75
CA ILE A 251 24.44 6.92 3.61
C ILE A 251 23.65 7.99 2.86
N ILE A 252 22.44 8.35 3.29
CA ILE A 252 21.68 9.46 2.71
C ILE A 252 22.30 10.79 3.17
N THR A 253 22.58 11.66 2.20
CA THR A 253 23.15 13.00 2.42
C THR A 253 22.13 14.09 2.08
N ALA A 254 22.41 15.32 2.51
CA ALA A 254 21.62 16.50 2.10
C ALA A 254 21.65 16.72 0.58
N LYS A 255 22.72 16.29 -0.09
CA LYS A 255 22.83 16.33 -1.56
C LYS A 255 21.88 15.34 -2.22
N ASP A 256 21.73 14.11 -1.69
CA ASP A 256 20.76 13.12 -2.18
C ASP A 256 19.35 13.67 -2.06
N LEU A 257 19.01 14.27 -0.93
CA LEU A 257 17.71 14.90 -0.71
C LEU A 257 17.46 16.05 -1.69
N ALA A 258 18.38 16.98 -1.83
CA ALA A 258 18.25 18.14 -2.73
C ALA A 258 18.05 17.73 -4.20
N ASN A 259 18.70 16.64 -4.61
CA ASN A 259 18.67 16.13 -5.98
C ASN A 259 17.49 15.16 -6.25
N TYR A 260 16.69 14.82 -5.24
CA TYR A 260 15.55 13.94 -5.48
C TYR A 260 14.50 14.65 -6.34
N GLU A 261 14.04 13.98 -7.39
CA GLU A 261 12.96 14.44 -8.26
C GLU A 261 11.93 13.32 -8.44
N ALA A 262 10.66 13.70 -8.31
CA ALA A 262 9.54 12.85 -8.71
C ALA A 262 9.38 12.91 -10.23
N GLU A 263 8.67 11.92 -10.80
CA GLU A 263 8.52 11.78 -12.25
C GLU A 263 7.03 11.66 -12.61
N GLU A 264 6.63 12.34 -13.68
CA GLU A 264 5.35 12.10 -14.32
C GLU A 264 5.52 11.11 -15.47
N LEU A 265 4.72 10.06 -15.47
CA LEU A 265 4.83 8.96 -16.43
C LEU A 265 3.49 8.69 -17.12
N LYS A 266 3.53 8.14 -18.33
CA LYS A 266 2.34 7.65 -19.03
C LYS A 266 1.84 6.38 -18.33
N PRO A 267 0.52 6.29 -18.04
CA PRO A 267 -0.04 5.09 -17.43
C PRO A 267 0.03 3.87 -18.35
N ILE A 268 0.02 2.67 -17.78
CA ILE A 268 -0.37 1.47 -18.48
C ILE A 268 -1.89 1.55 -18.71
N ILE A 269 -2.32 1.38 -19.95
CA ILE A 269 -3.74 1.38 -20.31
C ILE A 269 -4.05 0.07 -21.02
N GLY A 270 -5.13 -0.58 -20.63
CA GLY A 270 -5.64 -1.77 -21.26
C GLY A 270 -7.13 -1.90 -21.07
N ASN A 271 -7.73 -2.97 -21.60
CA ASN A 271 -9.17 -3.22 -21.47
C ASN A 271 -9.42 -4.62 -20.92
N TYR A 272 -10.38 -4.70 -20.01
CA TYR A 272 -10.86 -5.95 -19.44
C TYR A 272 -12.38 -5.98 -19.50
N ARG A 273 -12.95 -6.88 -20.30
CA ARG A 273 -14.40 -7.09 -20.43
C ARG A 273 -15.20 -5.79 -20.70
N GLY A 274 -14.64 -4.90 -21.50
CA GLY A 274 -15.27 -3.61 -21.86
C GLY A 274 -14.97 -2.45 -20.89
N PHE A 275 -14.18 -2.67 -19.84
CA PHE A 275 -13.72 -1.64 -18.91
C PHE A 275 -12.28 -1.27 -19.19
N ASP A 276 -11.99 0.03 -19.26
CA ASP A 276 -10.63 0.52 -19.36
C ASP A 276 -9.93 0.40 -18.00
N ILE A 277 -8.74 -0.16 -18.03
CA ILE A 277 -7.89 -0.33 -16.85
C ILE A 277 -6.70 0.61 -16.98
N ILE A 278 -6.53 1.46 -15.98
CA ILE A 278 -5.45 2.45 -15.93
C ILE A 278 -4.55 2.09 -14.74
N GLY A 279 -3.30 1.77 -15.02
CA GLY A 279 -2.35 1.30 -14.02
C GLY A 279 -1.03 2.06 -13.98
N MET A 280 -0.33 1.95 -12.86
CA MET A 280 1.00 2.53 -12.71
C MET A 280 2.02 1.75 -13.56
N PRO A 281 2.85 2.43 -14.39
CA PRO A 281 3.92 1.79 -15.14
C PRO A 281 5.13 1.46 -14.24
N PRO A 282 6.16 0.74 -14.74
CA PRO A 282 7.43 0.61 -14.05
C PRO A 282 8.00 1.97 -13.61
N PRO A 283 8.67 2.01 -12.42
CA PRO A 283 9.20 0.91 -11.64
C PRO A 283 8.15 0.14 -10.81
N SER A 284 6.88 0.54 -10.84
CA SER A 284 5.81 -0.29 -10.30
C SER A 284 5.52 -1.45 -11.25
N SER A 285 5.52 -2.66 -10.72
CA SER A 285 5.08 -3.84 -11.49
C SER A 285 3.55 -3.98 -11.55
N GLY A 286 2.83 -3.18 -10.74
CA GLY A 286 1.39 -3.37 -10.50
C GLY A 286 0.54 -3.25 -11.76
N GLY A 287 0.73 -2.21 -12.57
CA GLY A 287 -0.06 -2.02 -13.79
C GLY A 287 0.14 -3.14 -14.81
N VAL A 288 1.39 -3.56 -15.02
CA VAL A 288 1.73 -4.65 -15.96
C VAL A 288 1.16 -5.98 -15.47
N ALA A 289 1.45 -6.36 -14.23
CA ALA A 289 1.01 -7.65 -13.68
C ALA A 289 -0.52 -7.75 -13.59
N ILE A 290 -1.22 -6.66 -13.23
CA ILE A 290 -2.69 -6.63 -13.21
C ILE A 290 -3.24 -6.82 -14.63
N MET A 291 -2.70 -6.12 -15.63
CA MET A 291 -3.17 -6.27 -17.00
C MET A 291 -2.94 -7.66 -17.54
N GLU A 292 -1.78 -8.25 -17.31
CA GLU A 292 -1.45 -9.61 -17.69
C GLU A 292 -2.42 -10.62 -17.04
N MET A 293 -2.65 -10.48 -15.71
CA MET A 293 -3.61 -11.32 -15.00
C MET A 293 -5.04 -11.17 -15.53
N LEU A 294 -5.51 -9.94 -15.74
CA LEU A 294 -6.86 -9.69 -16.24
C LEU A 294 -7.04 -10.25 -17.66
N ASN A 295 -6.04 -10.11 -18.53
CA ASN A 295 -6.07 -10.67 -19.87
C ASN A 295 -6.18 -12.21 -19.86
N MET A 296 -5.42 -12.90 -19.00
CA MET A 296 -5.57 -14.35 -18.81
C MET A 296 -6.95 -14.73 -18.29
N LEU A 297 -7.48 -13.98 -17.31
CA LEU A 297 -8.78 -14.25 -16.68
C LEU A 297 -9.97 -14.06 -17.64
N GLU A 298 -9.83 -13.35 -18.75
CA GLU A 298 -10.89 -13.25 -19.77
C GLU A 298 -11.26 -14.61 -20.40
N LYS A 299 -10.35 -15.58 -20.39
CA LYS A 299 -10.60 -16.93 -20.91
C LYS A 299 -11.52 -17.79 -20.02
N TYR A 300 -11.84 -17.35 -18.81
CA TYR A 300 -12.57 -18.10 -17.82
C TYR A 300 -13.90 -17.43 -17.44
N ASP A 301 -14.97 -18.21 -17.30
CA ASP A 301 -16.23 -17.72 -16.76
C ASP A 301 -16.19 -17.73 -15.22
N LEU A 302 -15.56 -16.71 -14.65
CA LEU A 302 -15.40 -16.58 -13.20
C LEU A 302 -16.75 -16.52 -12.46
N ARG A 303 -17.81 -16.03 -13.12
CA ARG A 303 -19.15 -15.94 -12.53
C ARG A 303 -19.74 -17.36 -12.35
N LYS A 304 -19.58 -18.21 -13.36
CA LYS A 304 -20.04 -19.62 -13.31
C LYS A 304 -19.27 -20.43 -12.28
N MET A 305 -17.97 -20.18 -12.13
CA MET A 305 -17.15 -20.85 -11.09
C MET A 305 -17.63 -20.51 -9.68
N GLY A 306 -18.16 -19.30 -9.49
CA GLY A 306 -18.59 -18.79 -8.19
C GLY A 306 -17.43 -18.24 -7.34
N PRO A 307 -17.66 -17.16 -6.56
CA PRO A 307 -16.63 -16.53 -5.77
C PRO A 307 -16.09 -17.48 -4.69
N ASN A 308 -14.75 -17.52 -4.55
CA ASN A 308 -14.05 -18.36 -3.57
C ASN A 308 -14.27 -19.88 -3.70
N SER A 309 -14.81 -20.37 -4.81
CA SER A 309 -14.82 -21.80 -5.09
C SER A 309 -13.40 -22.33 -5.31
N ALA A 310 -13.19 -23.64 -5.18
CA ALA A 310 -11.89 -24.27 -5.42
C ALA A 310 -11.41 -24.01 -6.87
N GLU A 311 -12.30 -24.09 -7.85
CA GLU A 311 -12.00 -23.81 -9.25
C GLU A 311 -11.60 -22.36 -9.47
N TYR A 312 -12.34 -21.39 -8.90
CA TYR A 312 -12.01 -19.97 -8.96
C TYR A 312 -10.63 -19.66 -8.33
N LEU A 313 -10.38 -20.18 -7.13
CA LEU A 313 -9.11 -19.97 -6.43
C LEU A 313 -7.94 -20.63 -7.17
N HIS A 314 -8.16 -21.80 -7.78
CA HIS A 314 -7.16 -22.47 -8.60
C HIS A 314 -6.75 -21.60 -9.80
N VAL A 315 -7.72 -21.16 -10.60
CA VAL A 315 -7.46 -20.31 -11.77
C VAL A 315 -6.77 -19.01 -11.35
N LEU A 316 -7.27 -18.34 -10.31
CA LEU A 316 -6.68 -17.09 -9.82
C LEU A 316 -5.21 -17.30 -9.39
N THR A 317 -4.93 -18.37 -8.66
CA THR A 317 -3.57 -18.71 -8.20
C THR A 317 -2.64 -19.00 -9.38
N GLU A 318 -3.10 -19.76 -10.37
CA GLU A 318 -2.31 -20.10 -11.57
C GLU A 318 -2.01 -18.88 -12.42
N VAL A 319 -2.97 -17.98 -12.58
CA VAL A 319 -2.80 -16.69 -13.27
C VAL A 319 -1.79 -15.80 -12.53
N MET A 320 -1.94 -15.66 -11.21
CA MET A 320 -0.99 -14.90 -10.39
C MET A 320 0.42 -15.47 -10.48
N ARG A 321 0.56 -16.80 -10.44
CA ARG A 321 1.86 -17.48 -10.53
C ARG A 321 2.63 -17.10 -11.80
N ARG A 322 1.96 -17.04 -12.94
CA ARG A 322 2.56 -16.65 -14.22
C ARG A 322 2.97 -15.19 -14.26
N ALA A 323 2.04 -14.30 -13.90
CA ALA A 323 2.31 -12.88 -13.86
C ALA A 323 3.45 -12.51 -12.88
N PHE A 324 3.56 -13.19 -11.75
CA PHE A 324 4.65 -12.96 -10.79
C PHE A 324 5.99 -13.55 -11.26
N ALA A 325 5.98 -14.61 -12.06
CA ALA A 325 7.20 -15.12 -12.68
C ALA A 325 7.74 -14.12 -13.71
N ASP A 326 6.88 -13.62 -14.60
CA ASP A 326 7.24 -12.61 -15.59
C ASP A 326 7.67 -11.30 -14.94
N ARG A 327 6.95 -10.88 -13.88
CA ARG A 327 7.38 -9.75 -13.06
C ARG A 327 8.80 -9.91 -12.53
N ALA A 328 9.14 -11.07 -11.99
CA ALA A 328 10.46 -11.32 -11.41
C ALA A 328 11.58 -11.32 -12.47
N GLN A 329 11.27 -11.76 -13.68
CA GLN A 329 12.24 -11.88 -14.76
C GLN A 329 12.42 -10.59 -15.56
N TYR A 330 11.36 -9.83 -15.82
CA TYR A 330 11.38 -8.76 -16.83
C TYR A 330 11.16 -7.36 -16.25
N ILE A 331 10.53 -7.21 -15.08
CA ILE A 331 10.15 -5.89 -14.56
C ILE A 331 11.18 -5.38 -13.56
N GLY A 332 11.66 -4.16 -13.80
CA GLY A 332 12.63 -3.47 -12.96
C GLY A 332 12.48 -1.95 -13.04
N ASP A 333 13.50 -1.23 -12.59
CA ASP A 333 13.59 0.21 -12.75
C ASP A 333 13.94 0.55 -14.21
N PRO A 334 13.12 1.34 -14.93
CA PRO A 334 13.35 1.70 -16.33
C PRO A 334 14.63 2.52 -16.55
N ASN A 335 15.19 3.14 -15.51
CA ASN A 335 16.46 3.83 -15.63
C ASN A 335 17.65 2.87 -15.80
N PHE A 336 17.52 1.63 -15.35
CA PHE A 336 18.55 0.59 -15.40
C PHE A 336 18.17 -0.59 -16.29
N ASN A 337 16.89 -0.77 -16.59
CA ASN A 337 16.37 -1.85 -17.44
C ASN A 337 15.44 -1.25 -18.53
N LYS A 338 16.03 -0.87 -19.66
CA LYS A 338 15.31 -0.18 -20.75
C LYS A 338 14.56 -1.13 -21.68
N ASP A 339 14.95 -2.40 -21.71
CA ASP A 339 14.45 -3.41 -22.67
C ASP A 339 13.32 -4.27 -22.07
N MET A 340 12.57 -3.74 -21.11
CA MET A 340 11.42 -4.44 -20.56
C MET A 340 10.34 -4.64 -21.64
N PRO A 341 9.88 -5.87 -21.91
CA PRO A 341 8.92 -6.18 -22.98
C PRO A 341 7.48 -5.87 -22.57
N ILE A 342 7.21 -4.65 -22.09
CA ILE A 342 5.94 -4.25 -21.47
C ILE A 342 4.74 -4.50 -22.40
N GLU A 343 4.83 -4.05 -23.66
CA GLU A 343 3.74 -4.21 -24.63
C GLU A 343 3.39 -5.68 -24.86
N LYS A 344 4.40 -6.55 -24.89
CA LYS A 344 4.19 -7.99 -25.04
C LYS A 344 3.52 -8.58 -23.79
N LEU A 345 4.02 -8.26 -22.59
CA LEU A 345 3.48 -8.78 -21.34
C LEU A 345 1.99 -8.43 -21.13
N ILE A 346 1.56 -7.24 -21.56
CA ILE A 346 0.16 -6.81 -21.47
C ILE A 346 -0.69 -7.17 -22.69
N SER A 347 -0.14 -7.90 -23.68
CA SER A 347 -0.89 -8.27 -24.87
C SER A 347 -1.88 -9.41 -24.61
N LYS A 348 -3.00 -9.41 -25.35
CA LYS A 348 -3.98 -10.49 -25.30
C LYS A 348 -3.42 -11.80 -25.84
N ASP A 349 -2.61 -11.76 -26.90
CA ASP A 349 -2.01 -12.94 -27.51
C ASP A 349 -1.07 -13.67 -26.54
N TYR A 350 -0.24 -12.93 -25.82
CA TYR A 350 0.63 -13.51 -24.80
C TYR A 350 -0.16 -14.12 -23.64
N ALA A 351 -1.17 -13.42 -23.17
CA ALA A 351 -2.06 -13.92 -22.13
C ALA A 351 -2.82 -15.19 -22.54
N GLU A 352 -3.17 -15.32 -23.83
CA GLU A 352 -3.79 -16.54 -24.36
C GLU A 352 -2.85 -17.74 -24.30
N LEU A 353 -1.58 -17.58 -24.67
CA LEU A 353 -0.56 -18.62 -24.54
C LEU A 353 -0.37 -19.06 -23.08
N LEU A 354 -0.27 -18.08 -22.17
CA LEU A 354 -0.13 -18.37 -20.74
C LEU A 354 -1.35 -19.08 -20.18
N ALA A 355 -2.57 -18.61 -20.49
CA ALA A 355 -3.82 -19.23 -20.03
C ALA A 355 -3.97 -20.67 -20.56
N ALA A 356 -3.59 -20.95 -21.79
CA ALA A 356 -3.62 -22.30 -22.38
C ALA A 356 -2.70 -23.28 -21.66
N SER A 357 -1.69 -22.82 -20.94
CA SER A 357 -0.78 -23.66 -20.15
C SER A 357 -1.34 -24.06 -18.77
N ILE A 358 -2.48 -23.51 -18.36
CA ILE A 358 -3.10 -23.81 -17.06
C ILE A 358 -3.85 -25.15 -17.14
N GLN A 359 -3.49 -26.09 -16.27
CA GLN A 359 -4.17 -27.37 -16.11
C GLN A 359 -5.19 -27.26 -14.98
N MET A 360 -6.47 -27.54 -15.26
CA MET A 360 -7.54 -27.32 -14.28
C MET A 360 -7.57 -28.36 -13.16
N ASP A 361 -6.95 -29.50 -13.35
CA ASP A 361 -6.88 -30.63 -12.42
C ASP A 361 -5.57 -30.69 -11.60
N LYS A 362 -4.61 -29.81 -11.90
CA LYS A 362 -3.28 -29.87 -11.31
C LYS A 362 -2.66 -28.50 -11.11
N ALA A 363 -2.15 -28.23 -9.93
CA ALA A 363 -1.35 -27.01 -9.66
C ALA A 363 0.02 -27.09 -10.34
N SER A 364 0.42 -25.98 -10.95
CA SER A 364 1.76 -25.82 -11.52
C SER A 364 2.81 -25.72 -10.41
N LYS A 365 4.05 -26.09 -10.69
CA LYS A 365 5.18 -25.83 -9.79
C LYS A 365 5.54 -24.33 -9.86
N SER A 366 5.90 -23.75 -8.73
CA SER A 366 6.43 -22.37 -8.67
C SER A 366 7.91 -22.37 -9.07
N ASP A 367 8.16 -22.50 -10.36
CA ASP A 367 9.49 -22.41 -10.94
C ASP A 367 9.49 -21.26 -11.95
N SER A 368 10.21 -20.17 -11.63
CA SER A 368 10.30 -18.99 -12.49
C SER A 368 10.89 -19.32 -13.87
N ALA A 369 11.81 -20.28 -13.95
CA ALA A 369 12.38 -20.73 -15.21
C ALA A 369 11.35 -21.48 -16.09
N ALA A 370 10.31 -22.08 -15.50
CA ALA A 370 9.30 -22.83 -16.24
C ALA A 370 8.29 -21.93 -16.99
N PHE A 371 8.11 -20.68 -16.56
CA PHE A 371 7.12 -19.77 -17.16
C PHE A 371 7.75 -18.70 -18.04
N GLY A 372 8.81 -18.04 -17.58
CA GLY A 372 9.38 -16.90 -18.29
C GLY A 372 10.22 -17.26 -19.53
N SER A 373 10.85 -18.43 -19.58
CA SER A 373 11.74 -18.81 -20.69
C SER A 373 11.03 -19.47 -21.89
N LEU A 374 9.76 -19.86 -21.75
CA LEU A 374 9.07 -20.64 -22.78
C LEU A 374 8.45 -19.79 -23.91
N TYR A 375 8.26 -18.47 -23.70
CA TYR A 375 7.42 -17.67 -24.60
C TYR A 375 8.01 -16.30 -24.99
N LEU A 376 9.17 -15.90 -24.47
CA LEU A 376 9.92 -14.71 -24.85
C LEU A 376 11.23 -15.09 -25.51
#